data_4c105fc57edc6a3b7643c11bef674685
#
_entry.id   4c105fc57edc6a3b7643c11bef674685
#
_cell.length_a   1.000
_cell.length_b   1.000
_cell.length_c   1.000
_cell.angle_alpha   90.00
_cell.angle_beta   90.00
_cell.angle_gamma   90.00
#
_symmetry.space_group_name_H-M   'P 1'
#
loop_
_entity.id
_entity.type
_entity.pdbx_description
1 polymer ?
#
loop_
_entity_poly.entity_id
_entity_poly.type
_entity_poly.pdbx_seq_one_letter_code
_entity_poly.pdbx_strand_id
1 'polypeptide(L)'
;MNIRFRSAHFRPYAFSACAVAASAILVACADNPALPGADVPDMGKATPVPSSDQADTTELAGEVITRPEFAAVSDMAVVGKNLALRTDESLWLGTVDELADAGTTVDIAAECGELTATEQHFILACGDSVHVFSAGESDGEEITPEVEFPVTAATRMNNGDLVVASDESAEVAIVSPRGEVMSTFTAAAPTDELVHVESASHGEQLVRTWREDTTIQNLDWRNERGGGTLRVGLGVGDIAVGDEGLVLAADTRGNQLAVYTALDVIRLHQTTPVPAGPWSVAWDSERDLAWVASTKHNLLTAFRISSGIPQRAAQLKTLADAQSLVVTDDGTLVLASATGHGIQVITQPEVAQPELSEQPEENAQ
;
A
#
# COMPACT_ATOMS: atom_id res chain seq x y z
N MET A 1 -29.63 9.37 72.41
CA MET A 1 -29.73 7.91 72.60
C MET A 1 -28.32 7.37 72.53
N ASN A 2 -27.71 7.16 73.70
CA ASN A 2 -26.31 6.81 73.88
C ASN A 2 -26.11 5.30 73.72
N ILE A 3 -25.21 4.90 72.84
CA ILE A 3 -24.72 3.54 72.79
C ILE A 3 -23.21 3.54 73.02
N ARG A 4 -22.83 2.88 74.13
CA ARG A 4 -21.44 2.74 74.64
C ARG A 4 -20.74 1.61 73.87
N PHE A 5 -19.50 1.88 73.41
CA PHE A 5 -18.57 0.86 72.97
C PHE A 5 -17.85 0.20 74.11
N ARG A 6 -17.89 -1.12 74.17
CA ARG A 6 -17.09 -1.96 75.09
C ARG A 6 -15.77 -2.30 74.41
N SER A 7 -14.68 -2.01 75.11
CA SER A 7 -13.32 -2.42 74.78
C SER A 7 -13.14 -3.94 75.04
N ALA A 8 -12.63 -4.65 74.05
CA ALA A 8 -12.15 -6.04 74.22
C ALA A 8 -10.64 -6.05 74.05
N HIS A 9 -9.97 -6.47 75.16
CA HIS A 9 -8.54 -6.73 75.17
C HIS A 9 -8.18 -7.99 74.35
N PHE A 10 -7.25 -7.88 73.38
CA PHE A 10 -6.60 -9.02 72.79
C PHE A 10 -5.11 -9.05 73.14
N ARG A 11 -4.68 -10.21 73.63
CA ARG A 11 -3.29 -10.54 74.00
C ARG A 11 -2.42 -10.74 72.77
N PRO A 12 -1.10 -10.45 72.83
CA PRO A 12 -0.18 -10.68 71.77
C PRO A 12 0.25 -12.18 71.76
N TYR A 13 0.08 -12.83 70.59
CA TYR A 13 0.81 -14.06 70.28
C TYR A 13 1.88 -13.75 69.29
N ALA A 14 3.10 -14.10 69.70
CA ALA A 14 4.29 -14.09 68.84
C ALA A 14 4.17 -15.12 67.75
N PHE A 15 4.36 -14.72 66.48
CA PHE A 15 4.74 -15.60 65.40
C PHE A 15 6.00 -15.03 64.75
N SER A 16 7.12 -15.58 65.19
CA SER A 16 8.37 -15.61 64.44
C SER A 16 8.29 -16.77 63.47
N ALA A 17 8.79 -16.57 62.25
CA ALA A 17 9.05 -17.52 61.18
C ALA A 17 8.07 -17.47 59.98
N CYS A 18 8.39 -16.59 59.01
CA CYS A 18 8.23 -16.79 57.58
C CYS A 18 8.70 -15.56 56.79
N ALA A 19 9.97 -15.26 56.90
CA ALA A 19 10.63 -14.18 56.11
C ALA A 19 11.84 -14.75 55.31
N VAL A 20 11.68 -15.86 54.60
CA VAL A 20 12.71 -16.40 53.65
C VAL A 20 12.08 -17.13 52.46
N ALA A 21 11.01 -16.63 51.91
CA ALA A 21 10.46 -17.24 50.66
C ALA A 21 9.93 -16.23 49.62
N ALA A 22 10.27 -14.95 49.75
CA ALA A 22 9.78 -13.93 48.81
C ALA A 22 10.88 -13.26 47.97
N SER A 23 12.11 -13.75 48.00
CA SER A 23 13.23 -13.16 47.23
C SER A 23 13.70 -13.95 46.03
N ALA A 24 12.99 -15.02 45.63
CA ALA A 24 13.41 -15.89 44.52
C ALA A 24 12.54 -15.81 43.26
N ILE A 25 11.59 -14.87 43.15
CA ILE A 25 10.68 -14.77 42.00
C ILE A 25 10.93 -13.50 41.15
N LEU A 26 11.89 -12.66 41.51
CA LEU A 26 12.21 -11.43 40.74
C LEU A 26 13.46 -11.50 39.87
N VAL A 27 14.04 -12.68 39.65
CA VAL A 27 15.19 -12.88 38.75
C VAL A 27 14.88 -13.70 37.50
N ALA A 28 13.60 -13.99 37.22
CA ALA A 28 13.21 -14.76 36.04
C ALA A 28 12.78 -13.93 34.84
N CYS A 29 13.00 -12.62 34.80
CA CYS A 29 12.71 -11.74 33.66
C CYS A 29 13.95 -11.02 33.11
N ALA A 30 15.13 -11.40 33.49
CA ALA A 30 16.35 -10.93 32.85
C ALA A 30 17.17 -12.16 32.45
N ASP A 31 17.46 -12.26 31.18
CA ASP A 31 18.22 -13.30 30.48
C ASP A 31 17.35 -14.47 29.95
N ASN A 32 16.49 -14.14 28.95
CA ASN A 32 16.25 -15.12 27.90
C ASN A 32 17.51 -15.06 27.00
N PRO A 33 18.44 -16.04 27.02
CA PRO A 33 19.53 -16.03 26.08
C PRO A 33 18.90 -16.08 24.70
N ALA A 34 19.05 -15.02 23.90
CA ALA A 34 18.71 -15.01 22.50
C ALA A 34 19.30 -16.30 21.92
N LEU A 35 18.46 -17.15 21.33
CA LEU A 35 18.92 -18.34 20.64
C LEU A 35 19.99 -17.88 19.63
N PRO A 36 21.24 -18.40 19.68
CA PRO A 36 22.26 -17.98 18.74
C PRO A 36 21.82 -18.42 17.34
N GLY A 37 21.51 -17.45 16.45
CA GLY A 37 21.24 -17.72 15.05
C GLY A 37 19.81 -17.49 14.56
N ALA A 38 18.88 -16.97 15.35
CA ALA A 38 17.70 -16.35 14.79
C ALA A 38 18.11 -14.96 14.30
N ASP A 39 18.38 -14.80 13.01
CA ASP A 39 18.42 -13.48 12.38
C ASP A 39 17.08 -12.82 12.68
N VAL A 40 17.07 -11.84 13.60
CA VAL A 40 15.88 -10.99 13.79
C VAL A 40 15.74 -10.26 12.47
N PRO A 41 14.61 -10.43 11.76
CA PRO A 41 14.42 -9.76 10.48
C PRO A 41 14.62 -8.27 10.66
N ASP A 42 15.56 -7.70 9.94
CA ASP A 42 15.85 -6.28 10.01
C ASP A 42 14.69 -5.50 9.38
N MET A 43 14.18 -4.52 10.11
CA MET A 43 13.05 -3.71 9.74
C MET A 43 13.54 -2.37 9.21
N GLY A 44 12.91 -1.85 8.14
CA GLY A 44 13.27 -0.55 7.56
C GLY A 44 12.95 -0.45 6.09
N LYS A 45 13.54 0.51 5.42
CA LYS A 45 13.29 0.83 4.02
C LYS A 45 13.34 -0.41 3.14
N ALA A 46 12.23 -0.68 2.49
CA ALA A 46 12.16 -1.71 1.46
C ALA A 46 12.59 -1.15 0.10
N THR A 47 13.20 -2.01 -0.68
CA THR A 47 13.45 -1.80 -2.11
C THR A 47 12.98 -3.04 -2.85
N PRO A 48 12.59 -2.93 -4.12
CA PRO A 48 12.22 -4.09 -4.92
C PRO A 48 13.35 -5.13 -4.90
N VAL A 49 12.99 -6.38 -4.69
CA VAL A 49 13.98 -7.49 -4.72
C VAL A 49 14.24 -7.83 -6.18
N PRO A 50 15.48 -7.74 -6.68
CA PRO A 50 15.78 -8.10 -8.06
C PRO A 50 15.38 -9.54 -8.38
N SER A 51 14.90 -9.76 -9.59
CA SER A 51 14.58 -11.09 -10.08
C SER A 51 15.80 -12.01 -10.01
N SER A 52 15.62 -13.19 -9.40
CA SER A 52 16.67 -14.23 -9.36
C SER A 52 16.58 -15.19 -10.54
N ASP A 53 15.42 -15.26 -11.18
CA ASP A 53 15.12 -16.18 -12.25
C ASP A 53 14.91 -15.39 -13.55
N GLN A 54 15.55 -15.80 -14.64
CA GLN A 54 15.16 -15.28 -15.95
C GLN A 54 13.76 -15.79 -16.25
N ALA A 55 12.85 -14.87 -16.57
CA ALA A 55 11.50 -15.25 -16.97
C ALA A 55 11.59 -16.10 -18.25
N ASP A 56 11.11 -17.34 -18.16
CA ASP A 56 10.86 -18.14 -19.36
C ASP A 56 9.60 -17.59 -20.02
N THR A 57 9.81 -16.79 -21.09
CA THR A 57 8.73 -16.12 -21.80
C THR A 57 7.74 -17.08 -22.46
N THR A 58 8.08 -18.36 -22.56
CA THR A 58 7.18 -19.37 -23.15
C THR A 58 6.06 -19.80 -22.20
N GLU A 59 6.15 -19.47 -20.91
CA GLU A 59 5.15 -19.81 -19.89
C GLU A 59 4.40 -18.59 -19.33
N LEU A 60 4.62 -17.38 -19.88
CA LEU A 60 3.91 -16.18 -19.43
C LEU A 60 2.45 -16.21 -19.87
N ALA A 61 1.56 -15.85 -18.96
CA ALA A 61 0.15 -15.64 -19.27
C ALA A 61 -0.04 -14.34 -20.07
N GLY A 62 -0.97 -14.31 -21.01
CA GLY A 62 -1.26 -13.12 -21.83
C GLY A 62 -0.17 -12.82 -22.85
N GLU A 63 0.03 -11.54 -23.15
CA GLU A 63 1.04 -11.10 -24.11
C GLU A 63 2.07 -10.17 -23.46
N VAL A 64 3.26 -10.09 -24.05
CA VAL A 64 4.33 -9.17 -23.65
C VAL A 64 4.60 -8.20 -24.79
N ILE A 65 4.48 -6.92 -24.48
CA ILE A 65 4.72 -5.81 -25.41
C ILE A 65 6.07 -5.18 -25.05
N THR A 66 6.95 -5.08 -26.03
CA THR A 66 8.26 -4.47 -25.88
C THR A 66 8.40 -3.30 -26.83
N ARG A 67 8.62 -2.12 -26.28
CA ARG A 67 8.87 -0.87 -27.02
C ARG A 67 10.02 -0.12 -26.34
N PRO A 68 10.81 0.68 -27.06
CA PRO A 68 11.91 1.45 -26.47
C PRO A 68 11.45 2.37 -25.32
N GLU A 69 10.26 2.97 -25.45
CA GLU A 69 9.67 3.84 -24.42
C GLU A 69 9.29 3.12 -23.12
N PHE A 70 9.22 1.78 -23.13
CA PHE A 70 8.95 0.94 -21.97
C PHE A 70 10.20 0.24 -21.41
N ALA A 71 11.39 0.78 -21.74
CA ALA A 71 12.65 0.15 -21.33
C ALA A 71 12.88 0.11 -19.81
N ALA A 72 12.28 1.03 -19.05
CA ALA A 72 12.38 1.07 -17.59
C ALA A 72 11.15 1.81 -17.02
N VAL A 73 10.05 1.10 -16.83
CA VAL A 73 8.85 1.69 -16.22
C VAL A 73 9.02 1.66 -14.70
N SER A 74 9.10 2.84 -14.10
CA SER A 74 9.31 3.01 -12.66
C SER A 74 7.99 3.10 -11.87
N ASP A 75 6.90 3.52 -12.53
CA ASP A 75 5.60 3.67 -11.91
C ASP A 75 4.47 3.57 -12.94
N MET A 76 3.27 3.19 -12.50
CA MET A 76 2.12 3.02 -13.39
C MET A 76 0.81 3.27 -12.65
N ALA A 77 -0.08 4.03 -13.29
CA ALA A 77 -1.41 4.31 -12.78
C ALA A 77 -2.49 3.97 -13.82
N VAL A 78 -3.72 3.73 -13.36
CA VAL A 78 -4.87 3.38 -14.22
C VAL A 78 -6.11 4.18 -13.84
N VAL A 79 -6.85 4.62 -14.86
CA VAL A 79 -8.18 5.22 -14.72
C VAL A 79 -9.09 4.59 -15.79
N GLY A 80 -9.98 3.72 -15.37
CA GLY A 80 -10.79 2.93 -16.30
C GLY A 80 -9.94 2.00 -17.16
N LYS A 81 -9.82 2.30 -18.47
CA LYS A 81 -8.92 1.63 -19.42
C LYS A 81 -7.70 2.46 -19.78
N ASN A 82 -7.65 3.70 -19.29
CA ASN A 82 -6.53 4.58 -19.56
C ASN A 82 -5.38 4.26 -18.61
N LEU A 83 -4.18 4.28 -19.13
CA LEU A 83 -2.93 4.01 -18.43
C LEU A 83 -2.04 5.25 -18.48
N ALA A 84 -1.31 5.47 -17.41
CA ALA A 84 -0.15 6.34 -17.37
C ALA A 84 1.05 5.49 -16.92
N LEU A 85 2.13 5.49 -17.71
CA LEU A 85 3.36 4.76 -17.44
C LEU A 85 4.51 5.75 -17.32
N ARG A 86 5.13 5.82 -16.15
CA ARG A 86 6.26 6.70 -15.89
C ARG A 86 7.59 5.97 -16.07
N THR A 87 8.50 6.64 -16.75
CA THR A 87 9.94 6.31 -16.74
C THR A 87 10.69 7.46 -16.08
N ASP A 88 12.00 7.41 -16.03
CA ASP A 88 12.80 8.51 -15.43
C ASP A 88 12.66 9.83 -16.19
N GLU A 89 12.42 9.81 -17.52
CA GLU A 89 12.41 10.98 -18.37
C GLU A 89 11.10 11.22 -19.13
N SER A 90 10.13 10.28 -19.01
CA SER A 90 8.89 10.38 -19.78
C SER A 90 7.68 9.80 -19.06
N LEU A 91 6.51 10.32 -19.42
CA LEU A 91 5.20 9.78 -19.09
C LEU A 91 4.50 9.38 -20.39
N TRP A 92 4.23 8.10 -20.54
CA TRP A 92 3.38 7.60 -21.62
C TRP A 92 1.92 7.58 -21.16
N LEU A 93 1.01 8.08 -22.00
CA LEU A 93 -0.43 8.15 -21.78
C LEU A 93 -1.16 7.46 -22.92
N GLY A 94 -2.08 6.58 -22.63
CA GLY A 94 -2.88 5.85 -23.60
C GLY A 94 -3.78 4.82 -22.97
N THR A 95 -4.33 3.92 -23.78
CA THR A 95 -5.15 2.79 -23.33
C THR A 95 -4.37 1.47 -23.43
N VAL A 96 -4.91 0.41 -22.80
CA VAL A 96 -4.33 -0.95 -22.94
C VAL A 96 -4.19 -1.35 -24.41
N ASP A 97 -5.19 -1.03 -25.25
CA ASP A 97 -5.18 -1.37 -26.68
C ASP A 97 -4.10 -0.60 -27.47
N GLU A 98 -3.64 0.54 -26.95
CA GLU A 98 -2.63 1.39 -27.58
C GLU A 98 -1.18 1.05 -27.16
N LEU A 99 -1.00 0.16 -26.22
CA LEU A 99 0.34 -0.24 -25.73
C LEU A 99 1.24 -0.77 -26.86
N ALA A 100 0.68 -1.42 -27.88
CA ALA A 100 1.46 -2.03 -28.93
C ALA A 100 2.09 -1.03 -29.91
N ASP A 101 1.37 0.03 -30.30
CA ASP A 101 1.74 0.89 -31.44
C ASP A 101 1.27 2.34 -31.37
N ALA A 102 0.57 2.75 -30.31
CA ALA A 102 0.00 4.09 -30.19
C ALA A 102 0.26 4.71 -28.81
N GLY A 103 -0.59 5.65 -28.40
CA GLY A 103 -0.43 6.45 -27.18
C GLY A 103 0.44 7.69 -27.38
N THR A 104 0.54 8.51 -26.34
CA THR A 104 1.29 9.77 -26.37
C THR A 104 2.35 9.74 -25.28
N THR A 105 3.57 10.12 -25.63
CA THR A 105 4.67 10.30 -24.66
C THR A 105 4.92 11.78 -24.43
N VAL A 106 4.95 12.16 -23.16
CA VAL A 106 5.25 13.51 -22.69
C VAL A 106 6.59 13.46 -21.96
N ASP A 107 7.50 14.37 -22.27
CA ASP A 107 8.77 14.51 -21.53
C ASP A 107 8.46 15.04 -20.13
N ILE A 108 9.08 14.46 -19.11
CA ILE A 108 8.96 14.86 -17.70
C ILE A 108 10.35 15.15 -17.12
N ALA A 109 10.38 15.91 -16.06
CA ALA A 109 11.62 16.21 -15.35
C ALA A 109 12.08 15.01 -14.51
N ALA A 110 13.38 14.87 -14.32
CA ALA A 110 13.97 13.76 -13.56
C ALA A 110 13.62 13.81 -12.06
N GLU A 111 13.26 14.97 -11.53
CA GLU A 111 12.76 15.18 -10.17
C GLU A 111 11.30 14.75 -9.95
N CYS A 112 10.59 14.32 -10.98
CA CYS A 112 9.23 13.81 -10.82
C CYS A 112 9.22 12.57 -9.92
N GLY A 113 8.38 12.61 -8.91
CA GLY A 113 8.19 11.58 -7.90
C GLY A 113 7.05 10.62 -8.22
N GLU A 114 6.15 10.45 -7.28
CA GLU A 114 5.02 9.51 -7.36
C GLU A 114 4.02 9.89 -8.46
N LEU A 115 3.51 8.86 -9.14
CA LEU A 115 2.39 8.95 -10.07
C LEU A 115 1.16 8.30 -9.43
N THR A 116 0.11 9.07 -9.19
CA THR A 116 -1.14 8.57 -8.61
C THR A 116 -2.31 8.72 -9.57
N ALA A 117 -3.41 8.07 -9.25
CA ALA A 117 -4.68 8.21 -9.96
C ALA A 117 -5.82 8.55 -9.00
N THR A 118 -6.79 9.28 -9.51
CA THR A 118 -8.12 9.44 -8.95
C THR A 118 -9.14 8.91 -9.96
N GLU A 119 -10.45 9.06 -9.71
CA GLU A 119 -11.45 8.54 -10.64
C GLU A 119 -11.32 9.04 -12.09
N GLN A 120 -10.73 10.21 -12.32
CA GLN A 120 -10.71 10.85 -13.64
C GLN A 120 -9.35 11.40 -14.06
N HIS A 121 -8.36 11.39 -13.17
CA HIS A 121 -7.09 12.08 -13.42
C HIS A 121 -5.90 11.23 -13.01
N PHE A 122 -4.81 11.40 -13.75
CA PHE A 122 -3.46 11.04 -13.32
C PHE A 122 -2.80 12.27 -12.72
N ILE A 123 -2.12 12.12 -11.61
CA ILE A 123 -1.43 13.17 -10.88
C ILE A 123 0.02 12.77 -10.74
N LEU A 124 0.92 13.61 -11.24
CA LEU A 124 2.37 13.42 -11.16
C LEU A 124 3.00 14.56 -10.38
N ALA A 125 3.64 14.23 -9.27
CA ALA A 125 4.39 15.17 -8.45
C ALA A 125 5.79 15.41 -9.06
N CYS A 126 6.19 16.67 -9.29
CA CYS A 126 7.43 17.02 -9.99
C CYS A 126 8.20 18.14 -9.29
N GLY A 127 8.65 17.93 -8.04
CA GLY A 127 9.46 18.91 -7.31
C GLY A 127 8.74 20.21 -7.04
N ASP A 128 8.85 21.17 -7.94
CA ASP A 128 8.22 22.49 -7.80
C ASP A 128 6.77 22.53 -8.35
N SER A 129 6.33 21.49 -9.04
CA SER A 129 5.02 21.45 -9.68
C SER A 129 4.30 20.11 -9.52
N VAL A 130 3.02 20.13 -9.80
CA VAL A 130 2.16 18.94 -9.94
C VAL A 130 1.51 19.00 -11.32
N HIS A 131 1.67 17.92 -12.08
CA HIS A 131 1.00 17.77 -13.37
C HIS A 131 -0.27 16.94 -13.20
N VAL A 132 -1.37 17.44 -13.74
CA VAL A 132 -2.70 16.77 -13.69
C VAL A 132 -3.14 16.51 -15.11
N PHE A 133 -3.33 15.22 -15.46
CA PHE A 133 -3.81 14.80 -16.77
C PHE A 133 -5.21 14.20 -16.62
N SER A 134 -6.16 14.66 -17.42
CA SER A 134 -7.46 13.98 -17.52
C SER A 134 -7.27 12.61 -18.21
N ALA A 135 -7.95 11.58 -17.72
CA ALA A 135 -7.91 10.27 -18.36
C ALA A 135 -8.37 10.34 -19.83
N GLY A 136 -7.54 9.83 -20.75
CA GLY A 136 -7.78 9.89 -22.20
C GLY A 136 -7.31 11.19 -22.86
N GLU A 137 -6.70 12.11 -22.13
CA GLU A 137 -6.07 13.33 -22.65
C GLU A 137 -4.56 13.30 -22.40
N SER A 138 -3.80 13.92 -23.29
CA SER A 138 -2.34 14.04 -23.15
C SER A 138 -1.89 15.47 -22.75
N ASP A 139 -2.79 16.43 -22.84
CA ASP A 139 -2.53 17.81 -22.42
C ASP A 139 -2.77 17.89 -20.90
N GLY A 140 -1.69 17.98 -20.13
CA GLY A 140 -1.73 18.11 -18.67
C GLY A 140 -1.80 19.58 -18.23
N GLU A 141 -2.50 19.81 -17.13
CA GLU A 141 -2.42 21.07 -16.39
C GLU A 141 -1.22 21.02 -15.43
N GLU A 142 -0.37 22.03 -15.48
CA GLU A 142 0.73 22.20 -14.54
C GLU A 142 0.32 23.21 -13.45
N ILE A 143 0.41 22.77 -12.18
CA ILE A 143 0.08 23.58 -11.01
C ILE A 143 1.36 23.72 -10.18
N THR A 144 1.75 24.95 -9.84
CA THR A 144 2.91 25.24 -8.99
C THR A 144 2.40 25.56 -7.58
N PRO A 145 2.50 24.62 -6.62
CA PRO A 145 2.12 24.89 -5.23
C PRO A 145 3.07 25.88 -4.56
N GLU A 146 2.53 26.84 -3.80
CA GLU A 146 3.31 27.82 -3.03
C GLU A 146 3.82 27.22 -1.70
N VAL A 147 4.55 26.07 -1.76
CA VAL A 147 5.10 25.36 -0.60
C VAL A 147 6.63 25.53 -0.51
N GLU A 148 7.21 25.30 0.68
CA GLU A 148 8.67 25.44 0.92
C GLU A 148 9.43 24.10 0.87
N PHE A 149 8.79 23.04 0.40
CA PHE A 149 9.37 21.69 0.27
C PHE A 149 9.19 21.15 -1.16
N PRO A 150 10.08 20.27 -1.64
CA PRO A 150 9.88 19.62 -2.93
C PRO A 150 8.66 18.71 -2.86
N VAL A 151 7.77 18.80 -3.85
CA VAL A 151 6.58 17.95 -3.94
C VAL A 151 6.99 16.65 -4.63
N THR A 152 7.05 15.58 -3.85
CA THR A 152 7.40 14.23 -4.34
C THR A 152 6.23 13.27 -4.33
N ALA A 153 5.13 13.62 -3.64
CA ALA A 153 3.87 12.90 -3.62
C ALA A 153 2.69 13.86 -3.67
N ALA A 154 1.69 13.57 -4.49
CA ALA A 154 0.50 14.40 -4.63
C ALA A 154 -0.72 13.55 -4.99
N THR A 155 -1.90 14.02 -4.55
CA THR A 155 -3.18 13.49 -5.00
C THR A 155 -4.21 14.60 -5.13
N ARG A 156 -5.31 14.34 -5.83
CA ARG A 156 -6.39 15.31 -6.06
C ARG A 156 -7.67 14.89 -5.35
N MET A 157 -8.28 15.86 -4.67
CA MET A 157 -9.55 15.68 -3.99
C MET A 157 -10.73 15.88 -4.96
N ASN A 158 -11.91 15.37 -4.61
CA ASN A 158 -13.13 15.49 -5.44
C ASN A 158 -13.58 16.93 -5.66
N ASN A 159 -13.23 17.86 -4.78
CA ASN A 159 -13.50 19.28 -4.94
C ASN A 159 -12.50 19.99 -5.87
N GLY A 160 -11.48 19.28 -6.36
CA GLY A 160 -10.44 19.77 -7.24
C GLY A 160 -9.18 20.29 -6.54
N ASP A 161 -9.17 20.39 -5.20
CA ASP A 161 -7.97 20.75 -4.45
C ASP A 161 -6.93 19.63 -4.54
N LEU A 162 -5.66 20.00 -4.48
CA LEU A 162 -4.54 19.07 -4.38
C LEU A 162 -4.13 18.90 -2.91
N VAL A 163 -3.70 17.71 -2.58
CA VAL A 163 -2.91 17.46 -1.36
C VAL A 163 -1.52 17.07 -1.79
N VAL A 164 -0.53 17.83 -1.32
CA VAL A 164 0.87 17.67 -1.69
C VAL A 164 1.72 17.37 -0.46
N ALA A 165 2.72 16.52 -0.63
CA ALA A 165 3.62 16.06 0.42
C ALA A 165 5.02 15.81 -0.14
N SER A 166 5.96 15.49 0.75
CA SER A 166 7.38 15.31 0.42
C SER A 166 7.96 14.09 1.14
N ASP A 167 8.94 13.45 0.51
CA ASP A 167 9.81 12.46 1.13
C ASP A 167 10.93 13.07 2.00
N GLU A 168 11.09 14.41 1.95
CA GLU A 168 12.05 15.18 2.75
C GLU A 168 11.42 15.88 3.96
N SER A 169 10.09 16.05 3.98
CA SER A 169 9.36 16.80 5.01
C SER A 169 8.11 16.05 5.47
N ALA A 170 7.82 16.13 6.77
CA ALA A 170 6.56 15.64 7.32
C ALA A 170 5.39 16.63 7.15
N GLU A 171 5.62 17.78 6.53
CA GLU A 171 4.58 18.75 6.23
C GLU A 171 3.73 18.29 5.05
N VAL A 172 2.42 18.48 5.18
CA VAL A 172 1.42 18.21 4.14
C VAL A 172 0.66 19.49 3.91
N ALA A 173 0.48 19.88 2.65
CA ALA A 173 -0.29 21.07 2.29
C ALA A 173 -1.54 20.71 1.48
N ILE A 174 -2.64 21.41 1.76
CA ILE A 174 -3.83 21.44 0.92
C ILE A 174 -3.73 22.68 0.04
N VAL A 175 -3.81 22.50 -1.27
CA VAL A 175 -3.52 23.50 -2.27
C VAL A 175 -4.71 23.65 -3.21
N SER A 176 -5.12 24.88 -3.49
CA SER A 176 -6.14 25.15 -4.48
C SER A 176 -5.72 24.74 -5.90
N PRO A 177 -6.62 24.57 -6.86
CA PRO A 177 -6.27 24.33 -8.26
C PRO A 177 -5.41 25.43 -8.90
N ARG A 178 -5.17 26.56 -8.22
CA ARG A 178 -4.31 27.66 -8.68
C ARG A 178 -2.93 27.68 -8.04
N GLY A 179 -2.62 26.68 -7.20
CA GLY A 179 -1.34 26.63 -6.48
C GLY A 179 -1.33 27.33 -5.12
N GLU A 180 -2.40 28.02 -4.73
CA GLU A 180 -2.47 28.74 -3.45
C GLU A 180 -2.59 27.77 -2.28
N VAL A 181 -1.72 27.87 -1.27
CA VAL A 181 -1.82 27.04 -0.05
C VAL A 181 -3.02 27.47 0.77
N MET A 182 -3.95 26.56 0.98
CA MET A 182 -5.16 26.78 1.77
C MET A 182 -4.94 26.42 3.24
N SER A 183 -4.23 25.35 3.51
CA SER A 183 -3.80 24.96 4.86
C SER A 183 -2.59 24.03 4.82
N THR A 184 -1.89 23.94 5.95
CA THR A 184 -0.79 22.99 6.17
C THR A 184 -0.95 22.29 7.49
N PHE A 185 -0.49 21.05 7.57
CA PHE A 185 -0.45 20.28 8.82
C PHE A 185 0.72 19.30 8.77
N THR A 186 1.02 18.68 9.92
CA THR A 186 2.15 17.77 10.04
C THR A 186 1.68 16.32 10.12
N ALA A 187 2.18 15.45 9.25
CA ALA A 187 2.05 14.00 9.32
C ALA A 187 3.02 13.42 10.37
N ALA A 188 2.92 12.11 10.65
CA ALA A 188 3.83 11.46 11.60
C ALA A 188 5.27 11.33 11.09
N ALA A 189 5.47 11.34 9.78
CA ALA A 189 6.76 11.27 9.09
C ALA A 189 6.63 11.85 7.68
N PRO A 190 7.70 11.99 6.90
CA PRO A 190 7.66 12.28 5.47
C PRO A 190 6.81 11.27 4.69
N THR A 191 6.58 11.51 3.41
CA THR A 191 5.64 10.76 2.58
C THR A 191 6.33 10.26 1.32
N ASP A 192 6.39 8.93 1.14
CA ASP A 192 6.82 8.29 -0.12
C ASP A 192 5.66 8.14 -1.10
N GLU A 193 4.47 7.77 -0.59
CA GLU A 193 3.25 7.59 -1.39
C GLU A 193 2.07 8.26 -0.71
N LEU A 194 1.20 8.86 -1.50
CA LEU A 194 0.00 9.55 -1.03
C LEU A 194 -1.18 9.19 -1.93
N VAL A 195 -2.11 8.40 -1.42
CA VAL A 195 -3.26 7.93 -2.18
C VAL A 195 -4.58 8.48 -1.67
N HIS A 196 -5.49 8.72 -2.61
CA HIS A 196 -6.89 9.06 -2.36
C HIS A 196 -7.70 7.77 -2.25
N VAL A 197 -8.50 7.64 -1.19
CA VAL A 197 -9.28 6.45 -0.88
C VAL A 197 -10.76 6.83 -0.75
N GLU A 198 -11.62 6.17 -1.49
CA GLU A 198 -13.06 6.42 -1.50
C GLU A 198 -13.83 5.42 -0.62
N SER A 199 -14.88 5.91 0.02
CA SER A 199 -15.88 5.08 0.68
C SER A 199 -17.24 5.74 0.63
N ALA A 200 -18.27 5.01 0.21
CA ALA A 200 -19.63 5.51 0.17
C ALA A 200 -20.14 5.93 1.56
N SER A 201 -19.64 5.29 2.62
CA SER A 201 -20.09 5.55 3.99
C SER A 201 -19.30 6.67 4.71
N HIS A 202 -18.03 6.91 4.35
CA HIS A 202 -17.12 7.85 5.03
C HIS A 202 -16.58 8.95 4.10
N GLY A 203 -16.89 8.86 2.79
CA GLY A 203 -16.37 9.79 1.77
C GLY A 203 -14.87 9.66 1.59
N GLU A 204 -14.26 10.71 1.10
CA GLU A 204 -12.83 10.79 0.78
C GLU A 204 -11.94 10.64 2.02
N GLN A 205 -10.95 9.77 1.91
CA GLN A 205 -9.89 9.59 2.89
C GLN A 205 -8.54 9.74 2.18
N LEU A 206 -7.50 10.04 2.94
CA LEU A 206 -6.13 10.11 2.45
C LEU A 206 -5.26 9.14 3.24
N VAL A 207 -4.42 8.41 2.54
CA VAL A 207 -3.46 7.48 3.14
C VAL A 207 -2.08 7.77 2.57
N ARG A 208 -1.08 7.81 3.44
CA ARG A 208 0.31 7.94 3.07
C ARG A 208 1.15 6.77 3.59
N THR A 209 2.28 6.50 2.95
CA THR A 209 3.32 5.59 3.47
C THR A 209 4.62 6.32 3.75
N TRP A 210 5.46 5.73 4.60
CA TRP A 210 6.85 6.09 4.80
C TRP A 210 7.71 4.84 4.89
N ARG A 211 8.56 4.62 3.87
CA ARG A 211 9.33 3.38 3.72
C ARG A 211 10.45 3.23 4.75
N GLU A 212 11.07 4.35 5.19
CA GLU A 212 12.17 4.30 6.15
C GLU A 212 11.80 3.64 7.49
N ASP A 213 10.60 3.91 7.99
CA ASP A 213 10.09 3.32 9.23
C ASP A 213 8.95 2.32 9.02
N THR A 214 8.67 1.98 7.75
CA THR A 214 7.65 1.01 7.33
C THR A 214 6.26 1.30 7.89
N THR A 215 5.83 2.57 7.81
CA THR A 215 4.52 3.01 8.32
C THR A 215 3.54 3.34 7.22
N ILE A 216 2.25 3.14 7.56
CA ILE A 216 1.08 3.60 6.82
C ILE A 216 0.23 4.45 7.77
N GLN A 217 -0.27 5.59 7.28
CA GLN A 217 -1.02 6.54 8.09
C GLN A 217 -2.20 7.10 7.29
N ASN A 218 -3.41 7.15 7.89
CA ASN A 218 -4.44 8.01 7.34
C ASN A 218 -4.21 9.46 7.77
N LEU A 219 -4.50 10.40 6.89
CA LEU A 219 -4.44 11.84 7.14
C LEU A 219 -5.86 12.35 7.40
N ASP A 220 -6.07 12.93 8.58
CA ASP A 220 -7.34 13.59 8.95
C ASP A 220 -7.33 15.03 8.39
N TRP A 221 -7.35 15.12 7.06
CA TRP A 221 -7.22 16.37 6.32
C TRP A 221 -8.32 17.38 6.64
N ARG A 222 -9.54 16.89 6.99
CA ARG A 222 -10.67 17.77 7.38
C ARG A 222 -10.40 18.51 8.70
N ASN A 223 -9.62 17.94 9.58
CA ASN A 223 -9.19 18.55 10.85
C ASN A 223 -7.73 18.99 10.81
N GLU A 224 -7.09 19.01 9.64
CA GLU A 224 -5.73 19.52 9.39
C GLU A 224 -4.69 18.89 10.32
N ARG A 225 -4.68 17.55 10.39
CA ARG A 225 -3.77 16.80 11.25
C ARG A 225 -3.46 15.41 10.73
N GLY A 226 -2.34 14.83 11.18
CA GLY A 226 -2.07 13.42 11.03
C GLY A 226 -3.10 12.58 11.80
N GLY A 227 -3.56 11.48 11.20
CA GLY A 227 -4.45 10.51 11.82
C GLY A 227 -3.69 9.33 12.44
N GLY A 228 -4.35 8.17 12.52
CA GLY A 228 -3.75 6.94 13.05
C GLY A 228 -2.59 6.45 12.18
N THR A 229 -1.54 5.97 12.82
CA THR A 229 -0.36 5.40 12.15
C THR A 229 -0.22 3.94 12.57
N LEU A 230 -0.02 3.06 11.59
CA LEU A 230 0.25 1.64 11.79
C LEU A 230 1.55 1.26 11.07
N ARG A 231 2.11 0.12 11.48
CA ARG A 231 3.28 -0.46 10.84
C ARG A 231 2.85 -1.46 9.76
N VAL A 232 3.55 -1.44 8.62
CA VAL A 232 3.39 -2.45 7.56
C VAL A 232 4.54 -3.44 7.67
N GLY A 233 4.37 -4.46 8.49
CA GLY A 233 5.33 -5.54 8.66
C GLY A 233 6.77 -5.08 8.90
N LEU A 234 7.70 -5.56 8.09
CA LEU A 234 9.13 -5.31 8.19
C LEU A 234 9.65 -4.30 7.16
N GLY A 235 8.91 -4.05 6.09
CA GLY A 235 9.32 -3.11 5.05
C GLY A 235 8.23 -2.91 4.01
N VAL A 236 7.52 -1.77 4.09
CA VAL A 236 6.46 -1.44 3.13
C VAL A 236 7.06 -1.24 1.73
N GLY A 237 6.48 -1.94 0.76
CA GLY A 237 6.70 -1.73 -0.67
C GLY A 237 5.69 -0.71 -1.19
N ASP A 238 4.88 -1.13 -2.13
CA ASP A 238 3.84 -0.35 -2.77
C ASP A 238 2.47 -0.57 -2.11
N ILE A 239 1.55 0.39 -2.26
CA ILE A 239 0.17 0.29 -1.79
C ILE A 239 -0.81 0.47 -2.95
N ALA A 240 -1.99 -0.11 -2.82
CA ALA A 240 -3.09 0.11 -3.75
C ALA A 240 -4.40 0.32 -3.00
N VAL A 241 -5.29 1.09 -3.61
CA VAL A 241 -6.64 1.33 -3.10
C VAL A 241 -7.64 0.42 -3.77
N GLY A 242 -8.71 0.10 -3.07
CA GLY A 242 -9.84 -0.64 -3.58
C GLY A 242 -11.16 -0.08 -3.07
N ASP A 243 -12.22 -0.83 -3.25
CA ASP A 243 -13.57 -0.40 -2.92
C ASP A 243 -13.77 -0.19 -1.41
N GLU A 244 -14.68 0.73 -1.04
CA GLU A 244 -15.14 0.95 0.33
C GLU A 244 -14.04 1.17 1.37
N GLY A 245 -13.03 1.94 1.00
CA GLY A 245 -11.95 2.27 1.91
C GLY A 245 -10.85 1.20 2.02
N LEU A 246 -10.87 0.18 1.15
CA LEU A 246 -9.84 -0.85 1.12
C LEU A 246 -8.47 -0.26 0.76
N VAL A 247 -7.45 -0.68 1.49
CA VAL A 247 -6.05 -0.40 1.16
C VAL A 247 -5.23 -1.69 1.29
N LEU A 248 -4.58 -2.06 0.22
CA LEU A 248 -3.63 -3.17 0.16
C LEU A 248 -2.20 -2.64 0.34
N ALA A 249 -1.35 -3.37 1.01
CA ALA A 249 0.07 -3.02 1.13
C ALA A 249 0.96 -4.27 1.01
N ALA A 250 2.03 -4.15 0.25
CA ALA A 250 3.08 -5.16 0.20
C ALA A 250 4.03 -4.97 1.39
N ASP A 251 4.24 -6.01 2.19
CA ASP A 251 5.36 -6.09 3.12
C ASP A 251 6.51 -6.85 2.43
N THR A 252 7.35 -6.11 1.72
CA THR A 252 8.41 -6.65 0.88
C THR A 252 9.42 -7.48 1.67
N ARG A 253 9.81 -7.01 2.86
CA ARG A 253 10.81 -7.68 3.70
C ARG A 253 10.20 -8.81 4.53
N GLY A 254 8.93 -8.69 4.92
CA GLY A 254 8.20 -9.73 5.66
C GLY A 254 7.56 -10.79 4.75
N ASN A 255 7.56 -10.58 3.42
CA ASN A 255 6.91 -11.47 2.44
C ASN A 255 5.44 -11.69 2.74
N GLN A 256 4.70 -10.60 2.94
CA GLN A 256 3.28 -10.62 3.24
C GLN A 256 2.49 -9.61 2.40
N LEU A 257 1.24 -9.92 2.15
CA LEU A 257 0.20 -8.95 1.80
C LEU A 257 -0.48 -8.53 3.09
N ALA A 258 -0.62 -7.23 3.32
CA ALA A 258 -1.41 -6.67 4.41
C ALA A 258 -2.66 -5.97 3.85
N VAL A 259 -3.79 -6.19 4.50
CA VAL A 259 -5.11 -5.67 4.11
C VAL A 259 -5.62 -4.74 5.17
N TYR A 260 -5.81 -3.49 4.80
CA TYR A 260 -6.30 -2.42 5.67
C TYR A 260 -7.65 -1.88 5.18
N THR A 261 -8.32 -1.14 6.04
CA THR A 261 -9.33 -0.15 5.64
C THR A 261 -8.96 1.22 6.18
N ALA A 262 -9.15 2.25 5.36
CA ALA A 262 -9.01 3.65 5.72
C ALA A 262 -10.40 4.29 5.65
N LEU A 263 -11.08 4.31 6.78
CA LEU A 263 -12.38 4.97 6.96
C LEU A 263 -12.17 6.20 7.84
N ASP A 264 -12.60 6.20 9.11
CA ASP A 264 -12.23 7.27 10.05
C ASP A 264 -10.79 7.13 10.56
N VAL A 265 -10.33 5.88 10.69
CA VAL A 265 -9.00 5.49 11.17
C VAL A 265 -8.53 4.29 10.37
N ILE A 266 -7.26 4.29 10.01
CA ILE A 266 -6.66 3.12 9.35
C ILE A 266 -6.65 1.91 10.29
N ARG A 267 -7.10 0.75 9.79
CA ARG A 267 -7.18 -0.51 10.54
C ARG A 267 -6.62 -1.66 9.73
N LEU A 268 -5.73 -2.42 10.33
CA LEU A 268 -5.25 -3.69 9.78
C LEU A 268 -6.31 -4.77 10.05
N HIS A 269 -6.73 -5.49 9.04
CA HIS A 269 -7.69 -6.59 9.14
C HIS A 269 -7.04 -7.96 8.99
N GLN A 270 -6.16 -8.10 8.01
CA GLN A 270 -5.60 -9.38 7.62
C GLN A 270 -4.17 -9.24 7.15
N THR A 271 -3.38 -10.29 7.33
CA THR A 271 -2.11 -10.48 6.64
C THR A 271 -2.04 -11.90 6.11
N THR A 272 -1.36 -12.10 4.99
CA THR A 272 -1.14 -13.44 4.45
C THR A 272 0.25 -13.55 3.86
N PRO A 273 0.94 -14.70 4.04
CA PRO A 273 2.21 -14.94 3.37
C PRO A 273 2.05 -14.97 1.85
N VAL A 274 3.00 -14.36 1.16
CA VAL A 274 3.10 -14.34 -0.31
C VAL A 274 4.49 -14.81 -0.74
N PRO A 275 4.69 -15.13 -2.04
CA PRO A 275 6.04 -15.40 -2.57
C PRO A 275 7.01 -14.28 -2.25
N ALA A 276 8.30 -14.62 -2.13
CA ALA A 276 9.34 -13.70 -1.69
C ALA A 276 9.49 -12.48 -2.61
N GLY A 277 9.74 -11.32 -1.99
CA GLY A 277 9.90 -10.04 -2.67
C GLY A 277 8.60 -9.48 -3.24
N PRO A 278 7.46 -9.48 -2.49
CA PRO A 278 6.28 -8.75 -2.93
C PRO A 278 6.65 -7.27 -3.04
N TRP A 279 6.25 -6.63 -4.13
CA TRP A 279 6.50 -5.20 -4.31
C TRP A 279 5.22 -4.46 -4.64
N SER A 280 4.61 -4.68 -5.80
CA SER A 280 3.38 -4.00 -6.13
C SER A 280 2.14 -4.84 -5.86
N VAL A 281 1.05 -4.15 -5.57
CA VAL A 281 -0.26 -4.72 -5.26
C VAL A 281 -1.34 -4.00 -6.08
N ALA A 282 -2.44 -4.69 -6.38
CA ALA A 282 -3.58 -4.08 -7.05
C ALA A 282 -4.89 -4.75 -6.62
N TRP A 283 -5.98 -3.99 -6.66
CA TRP A 283 -7.32 -4.48 -6.42
C TRP A 283 -8.05 -4.74 -7.75
N ASP A 284 -8.66 -5.89 -7.87
CA ASP A 284 -9.51 -6.30 -8.99
C ASP A 284 -10.96 -6.30 -8.52
N SER A 285 -11.66 -5.20 -8.78
CA SER A 285 -13.07 -5.02 -8.38
C SER A 285 -14.01 -5.91 -9.18
N GLU A 286 -13.65 -6.32 -10.41
CA GLU A 286 -14.45 -7.24 -11.23
C GLU A 286 -14.52 -8.65 -10.61
N ARG A 287 -13.44 -9.09 -9.93
CA ARG A 287 -13.34 -10.44 -9.38
C ARG A 287 -13.23 -10.52 -7.86
N ASP A 288 -13.28 -9.38 -7.16
CA ASP A 288 -13.02 -9.27 -5.71
C ASP A 288 -11.68 -9.93 -5.30
N LEU A 289 -10.60 -9.57 -5.99
CA LEU A 289 -9.29 -10.16 -5.78
C LEU A 289 -8.22 -9.11 -5.45
N ALA A 290 -7.40 -9.41 -4.46
CA ALA A 290 -6.14 -8.71 -4.21
C ALA A 290 -5.02 -9.42 -4.98
N TRP A 291 -4.37 -8.72 -5.90
CA TRP A 291 -3.22 -9.19 -6.66
C TRP A 291 -1.92 -8.67 -6.05
N VAL A 292 -0.88 -9.51 -6.04
CA VAL A 292 0.46 -9.19 -5.53
C VAL A 292 1.51 -9.67 -6.52
N ALA A 293 2.33 -8.75 -7.00
CA ALA A 293 3.50 -9.07 -7.81
C ALA A 293 4.73 -9.25 -6.91
N SER A 294 5.33 -10.43 -6.96
CA SER A 294 6.52 -10.82 -6.19
C SER A 294 7.69 -10.97 -7.14
N THR A 295 8.61 -10.00 -7.10
CA THR A 295 9.68 -9.83 -8.10
C THR A 295 10.76 -10.91 -8.03
N LYS A 296 11.07 -11.44 -6.83
CA LYS A 296 12.17 -12.39 -6.66
C LYS A 296 12.06 -13.64 -7.53
N HIS A 297 10.83 -14.17 -7.69
CA HIS A 297 10.57 -15.39 -8.47
C HIS A 297 9.63 -15.14 -9.64
N ASN A 298 9.37 -13.88 -10.01
CA ASN A 298 8.51 -13.48 -11.13
C ASN A 298 7.13 -14.13 -11.03
N LEU A 299 6.43 -13.88 -9.92
CA LEU A 299 5.12 -14.45 -9.62
C LEU A 299 4.08 -13.36 -9.33
N LEU A 300 2.93 -13.50 -9.94
CA LEU A 300 1.72 -12.76 -9.63
C LEU A 300 0.75 -13.68 -8.89
N THR A 301 0.33 -13.32 -7.70
CA THR A 301 -0.54 -14.16 -6.87
C THR A 301 -1.81 -13.40 -6.51
N ALA A 302 -2.98 -14.04 -6.68
CA ALA A 302 -4.28 -13.49 -6.31
C ALA A 302 -4.82 -14.10 -5.01
N PHE A 303 -5.50 -13.27 -4.23
CA PHE A 303 -6.16 -13.69 -2.99
C PHE A 303 -7.60 -13.18 -2.93
N ARG A 304 -8.54 -14.06 -2.52
CA ARG A 304 -9.85 -13.65 -2.01
C ARG A 304 -9.71 -13.25 -0.56
N ILE A 305 -10.13 -12.05 -0.23
CA ILE A 305 -9.99 -11.48 1.12
C ILE A 305 -11.32 -11.31 1.87
N SER A 306 -12.45 -11.52 1.20
CA SER A 306 -13.79 -11.29 1.75
C SER A 306 -14.18 -12.20 2.92
N SER A 307 -13.57 -13.38 3.04
CA SER A 307 -13.89 -14.34 4.11
C SER A 307 -13.22 -14.05 5.47
N GLY A 308 -12.42 -12.99 5.58
CA GLY A 308 -11.61 -12.68 6.77
C GLY A 308 -10.31 -13.49 6.88
N ILE A 309 -10.15 -14.53 6.08
CA ILE A 309 -8.91 -15.31 5.93
C ILE A 309 -8.56 -15.30 4.44
N PRO A 310 -7.44 -14.68 4.02
CA PRO A 310 -7.07 -14.61 2.62
C PRO A 310 -6.85 -16.01 2.04
N GLN A 311 -7.53 -16.29 0.93
CA GLN A 311 -7.45 -17.56 0.23
C GLN A 311 -6.81 -17.35 -1.14
N ARG A 312 -5.73 -18.06 -1.44
CA ARG A 312 -5.08 -17.99 -2.75
C ARG A 312 -6.03 -18.47 -3.84
N ALA A 313 -6.29 -17.60 -4.82
CA ALA A 313 -7.19 -17.83 -5.94
C ALA A 313 -6.46 -18.12 -7.26
N ALA A 314 -5.27 -17.54 -7.46
CA ALA A 314 -4.46 -17.76 -8.64
C ALA A 314 -2.96 -17.59 -8.34
N GLN A 315 -2.12 -18.14 -9.20
CA GLN A 315 -0.71 -17.84 -9.26
C GLN A 315 -0.24 -17.97 -10.71
N LEU A 316 0.31 -16.89 -11.24
CA LEU A 316 0.75 -16.75 -12.64
C LEU A 316 2.22 -16.36 -12.67
N LYS A 317 2.91 -16.65 -13.77
CA LYS A 317 4.27 -16.16 -14.01
C LYS A 317 4.23 -14.75 -14.59
N THR A 318 5.18 -13.91 -14.16
CA THR A 318 5.37 -12.55 -14.68
C THR A 318 6.66 -12.44 -15.46
N LEU A 319 6.76 -11.39 -16.27
CA LEU A 319 8.04 -10.91 -16.76
C LEU A 319 8.98 -10.57 -15.58
N ALA A 320 10.28 -10.50 -15.83
CA ALA A 320 11.26 -10.19 -14.79
C ALA A 320 11.11 -8.75 -14.30
N ASP A 321 11.36 -8.56 -12.99
CA ASP A 321 11.29 -7.26 -12.32
C ASP A 321 9.99 -6.48 -12.59
N ALA A 322 8.84 -7.20 -12.54
CA ALA A 322 7.51 -6.60 -12.60
C ALA A 322 7.27 -5.77 -11.32
N GLN A 323 7.67 -4.52 -11.34
CA GLN A 323 7.59 -3.62 -10.19
C GLN A 323 6.35 -2.73 -10.19
N SER A 324 5.62 -2.67 -11.30
CA SER A 324 4.35 -1.96 -11.37
C SER A 324 3.24 -2.91 -11.80
N LEU A 325 2.08 -2.79 -11.18
CA LEU A 325 0.90 -3.61 -11.40
C LEU A 325 -0.35 -2.75 -11.27
N VAL A 326 -1.19 -2.78 -12.28
CA VAL A 326 -2.54 -2.19 -12.22
C VAL A 326 -3.58 -3.15 -12.78
N VAL A 327 -4.84 -2.91 -12.43
CA VAL A 327 -6.02 -3.64 -12.95
C VAL A 327 -6.99 -2.63 -13.53
N THR A 328 -7.37 -2.81 -14.78
CA THR A 328 -8.38 -1.97 -15.44
C THR A 328 -9.80 -2.33 -14.97
N ASP A 329 -10.78 -1.49 -15.25
CA ASP A 329 -12.19 -1.71 -14.86
C ASP A 329 -12.78 -3.02 -15.43
N ASP A 330 -12.27 -3.53 -16.55
CA ASP A 330 -12.69 -4.81 -17.12
C ASP A 330 -11.88 -6.01 -16.60
N GLY A 331 -11.04 -5.78 -15.58
CA GLY A 331 -10.25 -6.81 -14.93
C GLY A 331 -9.01 -7.26 -15.72
N THR A 332 -8.57 -6.47 -16.72
CA THR A 332 -7.30 -6.71 -17.40
C THR A 332 -6.14 -6.32 -16.48
N LEU A 333 -5.21 -7.26 -16.27
CA LEU A 333 -4.00 -7.03 -15.50
C LEU A 333 -2.90 -6.48 -16.42
N VAL A 334 -2.24 -5.41 -15.97
CA VAL A 334 -1.09 -4.85 -16.66
C VAL A 334 0.08 -4.79 -15.69
N LEU A 335 1.19 -5.42 -16.08
CA LEU A 335 2.45 -5.43 -15.30
C LEU A 335 3.55 -4.78 -16.14
N ALA A 336 4.39 -4.00 -15.49
CA ALA A 336 5.52 -3.34 -16.15
C ALA A 336 6.85 -3.72 -15.49
N SER A 337 7.86 -3.96 -16.33
CA SER A 337 9.23 -4.21 -15.88
C SER A 337 9.98 -2.92 -15.66
N ALA A 338 10.65 -2.82 -14.52
CA ALA A 338 11.57 -1.72 -14.23
C ALA A 338 12.95 -1.89 -14.90
N THR A 339 13.23 -3.02 -15.53
CA THR A 339 14.55 -3.37 -16.09
C THR A 339 14.53 -3.74 -17.58
N GLY A 340 13.47 -3.36 -18.30
CA GLY A 340 13.42 -3.44 -19.77
C GLY A 340 12.85 -4.73 -20.34
N HIS A 341 12.13 -5.53 -19.56
CA HIS A 341 11.46 -6.73 -20.08
C HIS A 341 10.09 -6.46 -20.68
N GLY A 342 9.66 -5.18 -20.72
CA GLY A 342 8.43 -4.72 -21.39
C GLY A 342 7.22 -4.66 -20.46
N ILE A 343 6.05 -4.71 -21.08
CA ILE A 343 4.72 -4.69 -20.44
C ILE A 343 4.03 -6.03 -20.67
N GLN A 344 3.55 -6.68 -19.64
CA GLN A 344 2.74 -7.89 -19.73
C GLN A 344 1.27 -7.55 -19.54
N VAL A 345 0.42 -7.98 -20.48
CA VAL A 345 -1.04 -7.77 -20.45
C VAL A 345 -1.74 -9.11 -20.34
N ILE A 346 -2.61 -9.26 -19.34
CA ILE A 346 -3.37 -10.49 -19.08
C ILE A 346 -4.86 -10.13 -19.00
N THR A 347 -5.59 -10.36 -20.09
CA THR A 347 -7.01 -9.99 -20.20
C THR A 347 -7.94 -10.96 -19.48
N GLN A 348 -7.58 -12.24 -19.40
CA GLN A 348 -8.40 -13.29 -18.77
C GLN A 348 -7.54 -14.17 -17.87
N PRO A 349 -7.19 -13.72 -16.67
CA PRO A 349 -6.39 -14.51 -15.75
C PRO A 349 -7.16 -15.78 -15.33
N GLU A 350 -6.48 -16.92 -15.33
CA GLU A 350 -7.05 -18.16 -14.79
C GLU A 350 -7.16 -18.06 -13.26
N VAL A 351 -8.38 -18.08 -12.75
CA VAL A 351 -8.69 -17.97 -11.34
C VAL A 351 -9.51 -19.19 -10.89
N ALA A 352 -9.06 -19.84 -9.81
CA ALA A 352 -9.80 -20.94 -9.21
C ALA A 352 -11.18 -20.46 -8.70
N GLN A 353 -12.22 -21.22 -8.97
CA GLN A 353 -13.56 -20.96 -8.42
C GLN A 353 -13.52 -21.07 -6.90
N PRO A 354 -14.32 -20.27 -6.16
CA PRO A 354 -14.46 -20.45 -4.73
C PRO A 354 -15.00 -21.86 -4.44
N GLU A 355 -14.35 -22.57 -3.50
CA GLU A 355 -14.94 -23.81 -3.01
C GLU A 355 -16.29 -23.46 -2.37
N LEU A 356 -17.38 -23.95 -2.97
CA LEU A 356 -18.70 -23.88 -2.35
C LEU A 356 -18.60 -24.70 -1.07
N SER A 357 -18.62 -24.06 0.09
CA SER A 357 -18.78 -24.77 1.35
C SER A 357 -20.07 -25.58 1.24
N GLU A 358 -19.97 -26.92 1.18
CA GLU A 358 -21.12 -27.80 1.31
C GLU A 358 -21.82 -27.43 2.62
N GLN A 359 -23.00 -26.85 2.51
CA GLN A 359 -23.85 -26.66 3.67
C GLN A 359 -24.11 -28.07 4.22
N PRO A 360 -23.89 -28.35 5.50
CA PRO A 360 -24.29 -29.64 6.07
C PRO A 360 -25.79 -29.80 5.83
N GLU A 361 -26.17 -30.84 5.10
CA GLU A 361 -27.56 -31.21 4.95
C GLU A 361 -28.20 -31.33 6.35
N GLU A 362 -29.09 -30.41 6.64
CA GLU A 362 -29.92 -30.43 7.84
C GLU A 362 -30.82 -31.66 7.73
N ASN A 363 -30.36 -32.79 8.31
CA ASN A 363 -31.14 -33.99 8.42
C ASN A 363 -32.39 -33.66 9.20
N ALA A 364 -33.49 -33.43 8.48
CA ALA A 364 -34.84 -33.44 9.03
C ALA A 364 -35.16 -34.88 9.53
N GLN A 365 -35.20 -35.05 10.84
CA GLN A 365 -35.91 -36.16 11.53
C GLN A 365 -37.10 -35.60 12.27
#